data_e7f285b2a6a15ec45894ff1ef44f5642
#
_entry.id   e7f285b2a6a15ec45894ff1ef44f5642
#
_cell.length_a   1.000
_cell.length_b   1.000
_cell.length_c   1.000
_cell.angle_alpha   90.00
_cell.angle_beta   90.00
_cell.angle_gamma   90.00
#
_symmetry.space_group_name_H-M   'P 1'
#
loop_
_entity.id
_entity.type
_entity.pdbx_description
1 polymer ?
#
loop_
_entity_poly.entity_id
_entity_poly.type
_entity_poly.pdbx_seq_one_letter_code
_entity_poly.pdbx_strand_id
1 'polypeptide(L)'
;MNGKQVMVGGLSLLLVGAGLGAFGSTAQAATDDASVMPDISNKQVLVGYWHSWKSSGKDGYQQGTSADIALKDTPKAYNVVDVSFMKGDGVNRIPTFKPVGINDSDFRAQVGALNKEGRAVLLALGGADGHVELKAGDEEAFANEIIRQVETYGFDGLDIDLEQSAITAGDNKTVIPAALKIVKDHYKAEGKNFLITMAPEFPYLKPGSAYESYLTSLANYYDYIAPQL
;
A
#
# COMPACT_ATOMS: atom_id res chain seq x y z
N MET A 1 14.79 28.39 -76.51
CA MET A 1 14.67 29.85 -76.48
C MET A 1 14.43 30.21 -75.04
N ASN A 2 15.48 30.63 -74.37
CA ASN A 2 15.69 31.94 -73.73
C ASN A 2 14.49 32.35 -72.86
N GLY A 3 14.62 32.57 -71.55
CA GLY A 3 15.69 33.19 -70.87
C GLY A 3 15.26 33.65 -69.48
N LYS A 4 16.29 33.94 -68.78
CA LYS A 4 16.51 34.95 -67.73
C LYS A 4 16.06 34.62 -66.27
N GLN A 5 17.09 34.34 -65.54
CA GLN A 5 17.17 34.56 -64.05
C GLN A 5 17.06 36.06 -63.75
N VAL A 6 16.37 36.33 -62.64
CA VAL A 6 16.53 37.59 -61.93
C VAL A 6 16.89 37.25 -60.46
N MET A 7 18.14 37.61 -60.14
CA MET A 7 18.60 37.67 -58.79
C MET A 7 18.09 38.96 -58.14
N VAL A 8 17.45 38.86 -56.98
CA VAL A 8 17.29 40.03 -56.10
C VAL A 8 17.92 39.70 -54.75
N GLY A 9 19.02 40.37 -54.50
CA GLY A 9 19.66 40.33 -53.20
C GLY A 9 18.85 41.05 -52.14
N GLY A 10 18.73 40.43 -51.01
CA GLY A 10 18.10 40.97 -49.80
C GLY A 10 19.04 40.85 -48.60
N LEU A 11 19.33 41.95 -48.08
CA LEU A 11 20.23 42.34 -46.99
C LEU A 11 20.01 41.52 -45.72
N SER A 12 21.05 40.80 -45.25
CA SER A 12 21.06 40.07 -43.97
C SER A 12 21.24 41.05 -42.84
N LEU A 13 20.23 41.15 -41.98
CA LEU A 13 20.33 41.81 -40.71
C LEU A 13 20.69 40.74 -39.67
N LEU A 14 21.94 40.76 -39.17
CA LEU A 14 22.37 39.94 -38.02
C LEU A 14 21.80 40.55 -36.73
N LEU A 15 20.77 39.90 -36.15
CA LEU A 15 20.38 40.09 -34.77
C LEU A 15 21.11 39.06 -33.91
N VAL A 16 22.15 39.55 -33.22
CA VAL A 16 22.75 38.79 -32.12
C VAL A 16 21.80 38.84 -30.93
N GLY A 17 20.93 37.84 -30.82
CA GLY A 17 20.14 37.59 -29.63
C GLY A 17 20.93 36.68 -28.69
N ALA A 18 21.41 37.22 -27.55
CA ALA A 18 21.92 36.42 -26.47
C ALA A 18 20.77 35.63 -25.83
N GLY A 19 20.54 34.44 -26.35
CA GLY A 19 19.63 33.49 -25.73
C GLY A 19 20.28 32.87 -24.50
N LEU A 20 19.86 33.27 -23.31
CA LEU A 20 20.07 32.49 -22.08
C LEU A 20 19.39 31.15 -22.30
N GLY A 21 20.17 30.14 -22.66
CA GLY A 21 19.75 28.73 -22.67
C GLY A 21 19.45 28.31 -21.23
N ALA A 22 18.17 28.33 -20.88
CA ALA A 22 17.72 27.58 -19.75
C ALA A 22 17.93 26.10 -20.11
N PHE A 23 19.01 25.52 -19.60
CA PHE A 23 19.14 24.07 -19.51
C PHE A 23 18.07 23.60 -18.52
N GLY A 24 16.87 23.39 -19.02
CA GLY A 24 15.87 22.56 -18.34
C GLY A 24 16.46 21.16 -18.28
N SER A 25 17.11 20.83 -17.17
CA SER A 25 17.29 19.44 -16.82
C SER A 25 15.90 18.85 -16.70
N THR A 26 15.46 18.09 -17.70
CA THR A 26 14.41 17.13 -17.51
C THR A 26 14.94 16.16 -16.47
N ALA A 27 14.61 16.41 -15.20
CA ALA A 27 14.73 15.40 -14.19
C ALA A 27 13.91 14.23 -14.71
N GLN A 28 14.57 13.20 -15.18
CA GLN A 28 13.93 11.93 -15.49
C GLN A 28 13.33 11.49 -14.18
N ALA A 29 12.00 11.48 -14.09
CA ALA A 29 11.32 10.95 -12.92
C ALA A 29 11.94 9.58 -12.69
N ALA A 30 12.55 9.40 -11.52
CA ALA A 30 13.04 8.08 -11.11
C ALA A 30 11.84 7.15 -11.26
N THR A 31 12.02 6.03 -11.96
CA THR A 31 10.97 5.02 -12.09
C THR A 31 10.55 4.65 -10.67
N ASP A 32 9.34 5.00 -10.32
CA ASP A 32 8.79 4.68 -9.01
C ASP A 32 8.48 3.18 -9.03
N ASP A 33 9.29 2.41 -8.27
CA ASP A 33 9.16 0.95 -8.23
C ASP A 33 8.14 0.49 -7.17
N ALA A 34 7.51 1.40 -6.45
CA ALA A 34 6.49 1.07 -5.45
C ALA A 34 5.10 0.90 -6.08
N SER A 35 4.18 0.27 -5.38
CA SER A 35 2.82 -0.09 -5.84
C SER A 35 2.82 -0.97 -7.10
N VAL A 36 3.83 -1.83 -7.24
CA VAL A 36 3.94 -2.74 -8.40
C VAL A 36 2.90 -3.85 -8.33
N MET A 37 2.46 -4.18 -7.11
CA MET A 37 1.54 -5.29 -6.82
C MET A 37 2.04 -6.59 -7.45
N PRO A 38 3.20 -7.13 -6.98
CA PRO A 38 3.83 -8.28 -7.58
C PRO A 38 2.93 -9.51 -7.50
N ASP A 39 2.93 -10.33 -8.55
CA ASP A 39 2.19 -11.59 -8.56
C ASP A 39 2.81 -12.59 -7.59
N ILE A 40 2.03 -13.00 -6.59
CA ILE A 40 2.40 -14.01 -5.59
C ILE A 40 1.64 -15.33 -5.75
N SER A 41 0.74 -15.44 -6.73
CA SER A 41 -0.22 -16.55 -6.88
C SER A 41 0.44 -17.93 -7.04
N ASN A 42 1.65 -17.99 -7.58
CA ASN A 42 2.42 -19.23 -7.81
C ASN A 42 3.62 -19.39 -6.86
N LYS A 43 3.63 -18.69 -5.73
CA LYS A 43 4.72 -18.70 -4.76
C LYS A 43 4.26 -19.33 -3.44
N GLN A 44 5.17 -20.00 -2.75
CA GLN A 44 4.98 -20.23 -1.32
C GLN A 44 5.10 -18.89 -0.62
N VAL A 45 4.08 -18.51 0.15
CA VAL A 45 4.04 -17.24 0.87
C VAL A 45 4.59 -17.46 2.28
N LEU A 46 5.61 -16.68 2.63
CA LEU A 46 6.08 -16.51 4.00
C LEU A 46 5.88 -15.03 4.37
N VAL A 47 5.00 -14.79 5.34
CA VAL A 47 4.63 -13.46 5.80
C VAL A 47 5.47 -13.07 7.00
N GLY A 48 5.92 -11.81 7.06
CA GLY A 48 6.53 -11.20 8.23
C GLY A 48 5.85 -9.87 8.55
N TYR A 49 5.42 -9.69 9.80
CA TYR A 49 4.96 -8.39 10.26
C TYR A 49 6.14 -7.49 10.63
N TRP A 50 6.11 -6.25 10.16
CA TRP A 50 7.10 -5.23 10.44
C TRP A 50 6.42 -3.95 10.94
N HIS A 51 7.05 -3.27 11.88
CA HIS A 51 6.56 -1.99 12.39
C HIS A 51 7.67 -0.93 12.41
N SER A 52 7.28 0.33 12.24
CA SER A 52 8.22 1.46 12.17
C SER A 52 8.63 2.01 13.54
N TRP A 53 7.92 1.66 14.61
CA TRP A 53 8.29 2.10 15.97
C TRP A 53 9.31 1.15 16.60
N LYS A 54 10.09 1.69 17.56
CA LYS A 54 11.03 0.88 18.33
C LYS A 54 10.32 0.26 19.51
N SER A 55 10.54 -1.02 19.76
CA SER A 55 10.10 -1.67 21.00
C SER A 55 10.86 -1.11 22.19
N SER A 56 10.14 -0.72 23.23
CA SER A 56 10.72 -0.20 24.47
C SER A 56 10.99 -1.28 25.52
N GLY A 57 10.63 -2.53 25.23
CA GLY A 57 10.75 -3.66 26.17
C GLY A 57 10.40 -4.98 25.51
N LYS A 58 10.23 -5.98 26.33
CA LYS A 58 9.74 -7.30 25.89
C LYS A 58 8.26 -7.20 25.58
N ASP A 59 7.86 -7.72 24.45
CA ASP A 59 6.49 -7.79 24.00
C ASP A 59 6.11 -9.20 23.54
N GLY A 60 4.83 -9.39 23.31
CA GLY A 60 4.28 -10.65 22.82
C GLY A 60 4.35 -11.81 23.81
N TYR A 61 3.76 -12.91 23.40
CA TYR A 61 3.62 -14.11 24.21
C TYR A 61 4.96 -14.71 24.66
N GLN A 62 5.95 -14.68 23.78
CA GLN A 62 7.27 -15.24 24.04
C GLN A 62 8.22 -14.28 24.77
N GLN A 63 7.75 -13.10 25.18
CA GLN A 63 8.54 -12.08 25.85
C GLN A 63 9.80 -11.68 25.06
N GLY A 64 9.72 -11.78 23.75
CA GLY A 64 10.76 -11.33 22.83
C GLY A 64 10.77 -9.81 22.65
N THR A 65 11.82 -9.32 22.01
CA THR A 65 11.88 -7.95 21.51
C THR A 65 11.84 -7.98 19.98
N SER A 66 11.07 -7.07 19.38
CA SER A 66 11.07 -6.92 17.93
C SER A 66 12.43 -6.45 17.41
N ALA A 67 12.77 -6.86 16.19
CA ALA A 67 13.99 -6.39 15.54
C ALA A 67 13.86 -4.90 15.17
N ASP A 68 14.86 -4.10 15.55
CA ASP A 68 14.97 -2.69 15.12
C ASP A 68 15.73 -2.66 13.77
N ILE A 69 15.02 -2.95 12.69
CA ILE A 69 15.55 -2.99 11.31
C ILE A 69 14.72 -2.10 10.40
N ALA A 70 15.34 -1.55 9.37
CA ALA A 70 14.61 -0.84 8.32
C ALA A 70 13.74 -1.83 7.52
N LEU A 71 12.62 -1.35 6.97
CA LEU A 71 11.71 -2.19 6.19
C LEU A 71 12.44 -2.91 5.05
N LYS A 72 13.30 -2.20 4.31
CA LYS A 72 14.12 -2.75 3.22
C LYS A 72 15.10 -3.84 3.65
N ASP A 73 15.45 -3.92 4.93
CA ASP A 73 16.43 -4.86 5.49
C ASP A 73 15.75 -6.10 6.11
N THR A 74 14.43 -6.22 5.98
CA THR A 74 13.71 -7.44 6.39
C THR A 74 14.24 -8.67 5.66
N PRO A 75 14.41 -9.83 6.35
CA PRO A 75 15.00 -11.01 5.74
C PRO A 75 14.30 -11.42 4.44
N LYS A 76 15.08 -11.76 3.41
CA LYS A 76 14.58 -12.08 2.06
C LYS A 76 13.68 -13.30 1.98
N ALA A 77 13.68 -14.14 3.01
CA ALA A 77 12.76 -15.26 3.12
C ALA A 77 11.29 -14.82 3.18
N TYR A 78 11.01 -13.65 3.80
CA TYR A 78 9.66 -13.08 3.81
C TYR A 78 9.37 -12.44 2.46
N ASN A 79 8.57 -13.11 1.65
CA ASN A 79 8.18 -12.57 0.34
C ASN A 79 6.89 -11.73 0.37
N VAL A 80 6.22 -11.71 1.52
CA VAL A 80 5.19 -10.73 1.88
C VAL A 80 5.58 -10.10 3.21
N VAL A 81 5.50 -8.78 3.28
CA VAL A 81 5.76 -8.02 4.52
C VAL A 81 4.53 -7.19 4.84
N ASP A 82 3.93 -7.46 6.01
CA ASP A 82 2.78 -6.73 6.52
C ASP A 82 3.24 -5.62 7.44
N VAL A 83 2.96 -4.37 7.03
CA VAL A 83 3.34 -3.17 7.79
C VAL A 83 2.26 -2.86 8.83
N SER A 84 2.64 -2.89 10.09
CA SER A 84 1.76 -2.62 11.24
C SER A 84 1.70 -1.13 11.54
N PHE A 85 0.59 -0.51 11.82
CA PHE A 85 -0.80 -0.89 11.63
C PHE A 85 -1.61 0.31 11.19
N MET A 86 -2.57 0.09 10.26
CA MET A 86 -3.64 1.04 9.99
C MET A 86 -4.72 0.90 11.06
N LYS A 87 -5.00 1.96 11.80
CA LYS A 87 -5.97 1.94 12.91
C LYS A 87 -6.59 3.32 13.14
N GLY A 88 -7.62 3.40 13.97
CA GLY A 88 -8.18 4.67 14.41
C GLY A 88 -7.16 5.50 15.19
N ASP A 89 -7.14 6.79 14.96
CA ASP A 89 -6.27 7.76 15.64
C ASP A 89 -6.91 8.34 16.92
N GLY A 90 -8.12 7.88 17.29
CA GLY A 90 -8.90 8.36 18.42
C GLY A 90 -9.68 9.65 18.17
N VAL A 91 -9.52 10.27 17.00
CA VAL A 91 -10.24 11.50 16.59
C VAL A 91 -11.13 11.20 15.37
N ASN A 92 -10.56 10.58 14.35
CA ASN A 92 -11.27 10.23 13.12
C ASN A 92 -11.74 8.79 13.18
N ARG A 93 -12.96 8.54 12.66
CA ARG A 93 -13.51 7.20 12.59
C ARG A 93 -12.82 6.35 11.51
N ILE A 94 -12.42 6.96 10.42
CA ILE A 94 -11.72 6.26 9.33
C ILE A 94 -10.30 5.93 9.79
N PRO A 95 -9.91 4.64 9.80
CA PRO A 95 -8.56 4.24 10.14
C PRO A 95 -7.54 4.85 9.19
N THR A 96 -6.36 5.18 9.69
CA THR A 96 -5.25 5.71 8.91
C THR A 96 -3.92 5.11 9.35
N PHE A 97 -2.86 5.35 8.58
CA PHE A 97 -1.50 4.94 8.91
C PHE A 97 -0.53 6.09 8.63
N LYS A 98 0.50 6.16 9.46
CA LYS A 98 1.69 6.97 9.21
C LYS A 98 2.91 6.28 9.83
N PRO A 99 4.02 6.11 9.08
CA PRO A 99 5.22 5.53 9.62
C PRO A 99 5.84 6.42 10.72
N VAL A 100 6.44 5.81 11.73
CA VAL A 100 7.08 6.50 12.85
C VAL A 100 8.58 6.60 12.61
N GLY A 101 9.15 7.80 12.80
CA GLY A 101 10.60 8.00 12.75
C GLY A 101 11.22 7.97 11.35
N ILE A 102 10.40 7.97 10.30
CA ILE A 102 10.83 8.05 8.89
C ILE A 102 9.87 8.95 8.11
N ASN A 103 10.36 9.72 7.15
CA ASN A 103 9.51 10.52 6.29
C ASN A 103 8.84 9.69 5.19
N ASP A 104 7.78 10.22 4.60
CA ASP A 104 6.93 9.49 3.66
C ASP A 104 7.69 9.04 2.40
N SER A 105 8.58 9.88 1.86
CA SER A 105 9.35 9.57 0.66
C SER A 105 10.39 8.46 0.90
N ASP A 106 11.07 8.49 2.03
CA ASP A 106 12.04 7.46 2.39
C ASP A 106 11.36 6.12 2.69
N PHE A 107 10.19 6.17 3.34
CA PHE A 107 9.39 4.97 3.56
C PHE A 107 8.94 4.36 2.23
N ARG A 108 8.38 5.18 1.33
CA ARG A 108 7.98 4.75 -0.02
C ARG A 108 9.15 4.14 -0.80
N ALA A 109 10.34 4.73 -0.70
CA ALA A 109 11.55 4.19 -1.34
C ALA A 109 11.92 2.80 -0.80
N GLN A 110 11.69 2.52 0.48
CA GLN A 110 11.90 1.21 1.06
C GLN A 110 10.88 0.18 0.57
N VAL A 111 9.60 0.57 0.42
CA VAL A 111 8.59 -0.28 -0.21
C VAL A 111 9.01 -0.63 -1.64
N GLY A 112 9.42 0.36 -2.44
CA GLY A 112 9.93 0.15 -3.79
C GLY A 112 11.14 -0.78 -3.85
N ALA A 113 12.03 -0.72 -2.86
CA ALA A 113 13.18 -1.64 -2.78
C ALA A 113 12.75 -3.11 -2.63
N LEU A 114 11.71 -3.38 -1.82
CA LEU A 114 11.14 -4.73 -1.69
C LEU A 114 10.43 -5.17 -2.98
N ASN A 115 9.66 -4.27 -3.60
CA ASN A 115 8.98 -4.56 -4.86
C ASN A 115 9.96 -4.93 -5.99
N LYS A 116 11.14 -4.30 -6.07
CA LYS A 116 12.22 -4.69 -6.99
C LYS A 116 12.69 -6.13 -6.81
N GLU A 117 12.62 -6.64 -5.59
CA GLU A 117 12.93 -8.03 -5.27
C GLU A 117 11.75 -8.98 -5.53
N GLY A 118 10.61 -8.49 -6.04
CA GLY A 118 9.38 -9.25 -6.25
C GLY A 118 8.66 -9.61 -4.95
N ARG A 119 8.90 -8.85 -3.89
CA ARG A 119 8.27 -8.98 -2.57
C ARG A 119 7.11 -8.02 -2.47
N ALA A 120 5.98 -8.46 -1.93
CA ALA A 120 4.82 -7.62 -1.69
C ALA A 120 4.89 -6.96 -0.31
N VAL A 121 4.41 -5.72 -0.21
CA VAL A 121 4.31 -4.97 1.04
C VAL A 121 2.87 -4.54 1.25
N LEU A 122 2.23 -5.11 2.26
CA LEU A 122 0.84 -4.85 2.58
C LEU A 122 0.73 -3.95 3.81
N LEU A 123 -0.36 -3.21 3.91
CA LEU A 123 -0.71 -2.47 5.11
C LEU A 123 -1.65 -3.33 5.96
N ALA A 124 -1.28 -3.65 7.21
CA ALA A 124 -2.11 -4.41 8.12
C ALA A 124 -3.11 -3.51 8.85
N LEU A 125 -4.39 -3.89 8.81
CA LEU A 125 -5.50 -3.18 9.45
C LEU A 125 -5.83 -3.81 10.79
N GLY A 126 -5.64 -3.08 11.88
CA GLY A 126 -6.02 -3.52 13.23
C GLY A 126 -4.84 -3.78 14.15
N GLY A 127 -4.52 -5.04 14.39
CA GLY A 127 -3.60 -5.49 15.43
C GLY A 127 -4.22 -5.51 16.83
N ALA A 128 -3.53 -6.08 17.81
CA ALA A 128 -4.04 -6.31 19.17
C ALA A 128 -4.60 -5.05 19.87
N ASP A 129 -3.97 -3.90 19.65
CA ASP A 129 -4.41 -2.60 20.19
C ASP A 129 -5.13 -1.74 19.16
N GLY A 130 -5.49 -2.32 18.02
CA GLY A 130 -6.06 -1.60 16.88
C GLY A 130 -7.53 -1.29 17.09
N HIS A 131 -7.86 -0.03 17.40
CA HIS A 131 -9.26 0.39 17.40
C HIS A 131 -9.71 0.66 15.95
N VAL A 132 -10.67 -0.14 15.48
CA VAL A 132 -11.33 0.04 14.19
C VAL A 132 -12.83 -0.11 14.41
N GLU A 133 -13.61 0.94 14.19
CA GLU A 133 -15.07 0.93 14.31
C GLU A 133 -15.70 1.81 13.24
N LEU A 134 -15.97 1.20 12.10
CA LEU A 134 -16.62 1.84 10.96
C LEU A 134 -18.15 1.79 11.10
N LYS A 135 -18.84 2.68 10.42
CA LYS A 135 -20.32 2.74 10.36
C LYS A 135 -20.79 2.65 8.91
N ALA A 136 -21.99 2.18 8.72
CA ALA A 136 -22.66 2.17 7.43
C ALA A 136 -22.59 3.56 6.78
N GLY A 137 -22.16 3.63 5.54
CA GLY A 137 -21.89 4.87 4.80
C GLY A 137 -20.41 5.28 4.78
N ASP A 138 -19.52 4.59 5.51
CA ASP A 138 -18.07 4.85 5.49
C ASP A 138 -17.33 4.12 4.34
N GLU A 139 -18.01 3.32 3.54
CA GLU A 139 -17.41 2.45 2.54
C GLU A 139 -16.50 3.20 1.57
N GLU A 140 -17.00 4.27 0.97
CA GLU A 140 -16.21 5.09 0.02
C GLU A 140 -15.10 5.87 0.71
N ALA A 141 -15.36 6.43 1.89
CA ALA A 141 -14.36 7.18 2.65
C ALA A 141 -13.20 6.27 3.07
N PHE A 142 -13.49 5.06 3.50
CA PHE A 142 -12.46 4.08 3.88
C PHE A 142 -11.70 3.56 2.65
N ALA A 143 -12.40 3.26 1.55
CA ALA A 143 -11.75 2.89 0.28
C ALA A 143 -10.80 3.98 -0.22
N ASN A 144 -11.23 5.24 -0.20
CA ASN A 144 -10.42 6.38 -0.60
C ASN A 144 -9.19 6.57 0.31
N GLU A 145 -9.32 6.33 1.61
CA GLU A 145 -8.17 6.35 2.52
C GLU A 145 -7.17 5.23 2.22
N ILE A 146 -7.64 4.00 1.92
CA ILE A 146 -6.74 2.91 1.52
C ILE A 146 -6.02 3.27 0.21
N ILE A 147 -6.73 3.79 -0.80
CA ILE A 147 -6.12 4.25 -2.05
C ILE A 147 -5.08 5.34 -1.76
N ARG A 148 -5.41 6.32 -0.91
CA ARG A 148 -4.46 7.37 -0.51
C ARG A 148 -3.19 6.78 0.14
N GLN A 149 -3.31 5.75 0.97
CA GLN A 149 -2.18 5.05 1.58
C GLN A 149 -1.31 4.36 0.51
N VAL A 150 -1.93 3.70 -0.46
CA VAL A 150 -1.24 3.06 -1.59
C VAL A 150 -0.50 4.11 -2.41
N GLU A 151 -1.16 5.21 -2.78
CA GLU A 151 -0.55 6.29 -3.57
C GLU A 151 0.57 7.02 -2.82
N THR A 152 0.45 7.14 -1.49
CA THR A 152 1.47 7.81 -0.67
C THR A 152 2.68 6.93 -0.42
N TYR A 153 2.47 5.68 -0.04
CA TYR A 153 3.51 4.80 0.49
C TYR A 153 3.89 3.64 -0.43
N GLY A 154 3.07 3.35 -1.44
CA GLY A 154 3.37 2.31 -2.42
C GLY A 154 2.96 0.91 -2.01
N PHE A 155 2.02 0.76 -1.08
CA PHE A 155 1.54 -0.56 -0.66
C PHE A 155 0.96 -1.38 -1.81
N ASP A 156 1.10 -2.69 -1.73
CA ASP A 156 0.62 -3.65 -2.72
C ASP A 156 -0.73 -4.28 -2.35
N GLY A 157 -1.21 -4.02 -1.14
CA GLY A 157 -2.43 -4.61 -0.64
C GLY A 157 -2.74 -4.22 0.80
N LEU A 158 -3.78 -4.85 1.35
CA LEU A 158 -4.19 -4.70 2.73
C LEU A 158 -4.42 -6.07 3.36
N ASP A 159 -3.88 -6.26 4.56
CA ASP A 159 -4.14 -7.41 5.42
C ASP A 159 -5.16 -7.07 6.49
N ILE A 160 -6.21 -7.89 6.64
CA ILE A 160 -7.23 -7.73 7.69
C ILE A 160 -6.75 -8.46 8.94
N ASP A 161 -6.18 -7.71 9.89
CA ASP A 161 -5.71 -8.21 11.18
C ASP A 161 -6.58 -7.70 12.33
N LEU A 162 -7.90 -7.87 12.18
CA LEU A 162 -8.86 -7.51 13.22
C LEU A 162 -8.92 -8.61 14.27
N GLU A 163 -8.76 -8.22 15.51
CA GLU A 163 -8.70 -9.13 16.66
C GLU A 163 -9.87 -8.89 17.62
N GLN A 164 -10.35 -9.98 18.24
CA GLN A 164 -11.34 -9.96 19.29
C GLN A 164 -12.58 -9.10 18.98
N SER A 165 -12.84 -8.06 19.79
CA SER A 165 -14.02 -7.21 19.65
C SER A 165 -14.00 -6.33 18.39
N ALA A 166 -12.82 -6.02 17.85
CA ALA A 166 -12.70 -5.22 16.62
C ALA A 166 -13.32 -5.93 15.40
N ILE A 167 -13.34 -7.26 15.38
CA ILE A 167 -13.92 -8.06 14.30
C ILE A 167 -15.39 -7.67 14.03
N THR A 168 -16.14 -7.42 15.11
CA THR A 168 -17.60 -7.11 15.02
C THR A 168 -17.95 -5.70 15.45
N ALA A 169 -16.97 -4.85 15.73
CA ALA A 169 -17.21 -3.48 16.15
C ALA A 169 -17.95 -2.69 15.06
N GLY A 170 -18.94 -1.92 15.48
CA GLY A 170 -19.75 -1.13 14.56
C GLY A 170 -20.32 -1.95 13.40
N ASP A 171 -20.07 -1.46 12.19
CA ASP A 171 -20.48 -2.10 10.94
C ASP A 171 -19.26 -2.68 10.16
N ASN A 172 -18.16 -3.00 10.85
CA ASN A 172 -16.93 -3.49 10.22
C ASN A 172 -17.14 -4.67 9.27
N LYS A 173 -18.02 -5.62 9.65
CA LYS A 173 -18.31 -6.83 8.86
C LYS A 173 -18.92 -6.55 7.48
N THR A 174 -19.52 -5.40 7.30
CA THR A 174 -20.13 -4.98 6.03
C THR A 174 -19.32 -3.92 5.32
N VAL A 175 -18.86 -2.92 6.06
CA VAL A 175 -18.12 -1.76 5.52
C VAL A 175 -16.75 -2.15 4.98
N ILE A 176 -15.97 -2.93 5.74
CA ILE A 176 -14.61 -3.30 5.33
C ILE A 176 -14.62 -4.12 4.04
N PRO A 177 -15.40 -5.20 3.91
CA PRO A 177 -15.46 -5.92 2.65
C PRO A 177 -15.95 -5.07 1.47
N ALA A 178 -16.92 -4.19 1.68
CA ALA A 178 -17.43 -3.31 0.63
C ALA A 178 -16.35 -2.31 0.15
N ALA A 179 -15.64 -1.67 1.08
CA ALA A 179 -14.55 -0.78 0.77
C ALA A 179 -13.41 -1.50 0.02
N LEU A 180 -13.02 -2.70 0.46
CA LEU A 180 -11.95 -3.47 -0.19
C LEU A 180 -12.30 -3.91 -1.61
N LYS A 181 -13.58 -4.19 -1.90
CA LYS A 181 -14.03 -4.44 -3.27
C LYS A 181 -13.83 -3.21 -4.15
N ILE A 182 -14.19 -2.03 -3.66
CA ILE A 182 -13.96 -0.76 -4.38
C ILE A 182 -12.47 -0.59 -4.69
N VAL A 183 -11.59 -0.80 -3.71
CA VAL A 183 -10.13 -0.68 -3.89
C VAL A 183 -9.60 -1.72 -4.88
N LYS A 184 -10.00 -2.98 -4.74
CA LYS A 184 -9.56 -4.06 -5.64
C LYS A 184 -9.99 -3.79 -7.09
N ASP A 185 -11.24 -3.37 -7.28
CA ASP A 185 -11.77 -3.05 -8.61
C ASP A 185 -11.10 -1.81 -9.22
N HIS A 186 -10.74 -0.82 -8.40
CA HIS A 186 -9.97 0.35 -8.81
C HIS A 186 -8.62 -0.06 -9.43
N TYR A 187 -7.80 -0.85 -8.71
CA TYR A 187 -6.49 -1.28 -9.21
C TYR A 187 -6.58 -2.32 -10.33
N LYS A 188 -7.62 -3.14 -10.34
CA LYS A 188 -7.90 -4.05 -11.46
C LYS A 188 -8.15 -3.29 -12.77
N ALA A 189 -8.80 -2.14 -12.72
CA ALA A 189 -8.99 -1.27 -13.89
C ALA A 189 -7.65 -0.72 -14.43
N GLU A 190 -6.62 -0.64 -13.58
CA GLU A 190 -5.25 -0.28 -13.96
C GLU A 190 -4.39 -1.50 -14.37
N GLY A 191 -4.97 -2.70 -14.40
CA GLY A 191 -4.25 -3.94 -14.72
C GLY A 191 -3.38 -4.46 -13.57
N LYS A 192 -3.62 -4.02 -12.34
CA LYS A 192 -2.90 -4.42 -11.13
C LYS A 192 -3.76 -5.33 -10.24
N ASN A 193 -3.12 -6.19 -9.45
CA ASN A 193 -3.79 -7.04 -8.47
C ASN A 193 -3.49 -6.54 -7.04
N PHE A 194 -4.33 -5.63 -6.54
CA PHE A 194 -4.29 -5.24 -5.13
C PHE A 194 -4.56 -6.46 -4.25
N LEU A 195 -3.60 -6.83 -3.39
CA LEU A 195 -3.72 -8.02 -2.54
C LEU A 195 -4.65 -7.76 -1.35
N ILE A 196 -5.55 -8.71 -1.09
CA ILE A 196 -6.40 -8.71 0.10
C ILE A 196 -6.11 -10.00 0.85
N THR A 197 -5.63 -9.87 2.08
CA THR A 197 -5.30 -11.00 2.95
C THR A 197 -5.98 -10.87 4.31
N MET A 198 -5.98 -11.93 5.08
CA MET A 198 -6.58 -11.92 6.42
C MET A 198 -5.76 -12.77 7.36
N ALA A 199 -5.62 -12.31 8.61
CA ALA A 199 -4.97 -13.02 9.72
C ALA A 199 -5.99 -13.35 10.83
N PRO A 200 -7.03 -14.16 10.58
CA PRO A 200 -8.08 -14.42 11.55
C PRO A 200 -7.56 -15.22 12.76
N GLU A 201 -7.90 -14.78 13.98
CA GLU A 201 -7.70 -15.58 15.16
C GLU A 201 -8.52 -16.88 15.08
N PHE A 202 -7.87 -18.02 15.35
CA PHE A 202 -8.47 -19.34 15.20
C PHE A 202 -9.83 -19.53 15.91
N PRO A 203 -10.07 -19.01 17.13
CA PRO A 203 -11.38 -19.12 17.79
C PRO A 203 -12.53 -18.49 17.01
N TYR A 204 -12.26 -17.48 16.18
CA TYR A 204 -13.27 -16.76 15.41
C TYR A 204 -13.39 -17.24 13.93
N LEU A 205 -12.66 -18.30 13.56
CA LEU A 205 -12.64 -18.86 12.21
C LEU A 205 -13.55 -20.10 12.06
N LYS A 206 -14.51 -20.31 12.94
CA LYS A 206 -15.44 -21.43 12.87
C LYS A 206 -16.68 -21.05 12.07
N PRO A 207 -17.39 -22.01 11.45
CA PRO A 207 -18.70 -21.77 10.88
C PRO A 207 -19.65 -21.09 11.88
N GLY A 208 -20.33 -20.03 11.47
CA GLY A 208 -21.19 -19.21 12.33
C GLY A 208 -20.43 -18.21 13.22
N SER A 209 -19.11 -18.13 13.15
CA SER A 209 -18.31 -17.21 13.95
C SER A 209 -18.06 -15.86 13.28
N ALA A 210 -17.37 -14.96 14.00
CA ALA A 210 -17.24 -13.57 13.63
C ALA A 210 -16.56 -13.34 12.25
N TYR A 211 -15.56 -14.17 11.90
CA TYR A 211 -14.82 -14.00 10.63
C TYR A 211 -15.55 -14.56 9.40
N GLU A 212 -16.56 -15.40 9.57
CA GLU A 212 -17.27 -16.01 8.43
C GLU A 212 -17.83 -14.96 7.45
N SER A 213 -18.31 -13.82 7.98
CA SER A 213 -18.85 -12.75 7.14
C SER A 213 -17.80 -12.12 6.22
N TYR A 214 -16.55 -11.96 6.68
CA TYR A 214 -15.46 -11.45 5.86
C TYR A 214 -15.09 -12.45 4.76
N LEU A 215 -14.93 -13.72 5.11
CA LEU A 215 -14.63 -14.79 4.15
C LEU A 215 -15.71 -14.92 3.08
N THR A 216 -16.98 -14.91 3.50
CA THR A 216 -18.10 -15.03 2.57
C THR A 216 -18.20 -13.79 1.67
N SER A 217 -18.11 -12.60 2.25
CA SER A 217 -18.23 -11.35 1.50
C SER A 217 -17.09 -11.13 0.53
N LEU A 218 -15.88 -11.60 0.85
CA LEU A 218 -14.68 -11.43 0.02
C LEU A 218 -14.28 -12.69 -0.75
N ALA A 219 -15.14 -13.72 -0.85
CA ALA A 219 -14.80 -15.04 -1.39
C ALA A 219 -14.08 -15.03 -2.74
N ASN A 220 -14.36 -14.06 -3.63
CA ASN A 220 -13.71 -13.92 -4.94
C ASN A 220 -12.76 -12.73 -5.01
N TYR A 221 -12.40 -12.15 -3.87
CA TYR A 221 -11.58 -10.94 -3.77
C TYR A 221 -10.31 -11.14 -2.97
N TYR A 222 -10.32 -11.95 -1.89
CA TYR A 222 -9.13 -12.20 -1.11
C TYR A 222 -8.18 -13.18 -1.78
N ASP A 223 -6.89 -13.03 -1.53
CA ASP A 223 -5.82 -13.83 -2.14
C ASP A 223 -5.44 -15.02 -1.24
N TYR A 224 -5.33 -14.83 0.07
CA TYR A 224 -5.11 -15.91 1.04
C TYR A 224 -5.53 -15.51 2.46
N ILE A 225 -5.55 -16.50 3.35
CA ILE A 225 -5.69 -16.31 4.80
C ILE A 225 -4.50 -16.94 5.52
N ALA A 226 -4.06 -16.32 6.62
CA ALA A 226 -2.98 -16.79 7.50
C ALA A 226 -3.49 -16.81 8.96
N PRO A 227 -4.19 -17.87 9.39
CA PRO A 227 -4.80 -17.90 10.72
C PRO A 227 -3.77 -17.78 11.85
N GLN A 228 -4.11 -17.01 12.89
CA GLN A 228 -3.38 -16.92 14.14
C GLN A 228 -3.78 -18.11 15.04
N LEU A 229 -2.79 -18.86 15.57
CA LEU A 229 -2.95 -20.07 16.38
C LEU A 229 -2.64 -19.81 17.86
#